data_6376b72fc918e9e1e2e9d238257a6d2f
#
_entry.id   6376b72fc918e9e1e2e9d238257a6d2f
#
_cell.length_a   1.000
_cell.length_b   1.000
_cell.length_c   1.000
_cell.angle_alpha   90.00
_cell.angle_beta   90.00
_cell.angle_gamma   90.00
#
_symmetry.space_group_name_H-M   'P 1'
#
loop_
_entity.id
_entity.type
_entity.pdbx_description
1 polymer ?
#
loop_
_entity_poly.entity_id
_entity_poly.type
_entity_poly.pdbx_seq_one_letter_code
_entity_poly.pdbx_strand_id
1 'polypeptide(L)'
;MARKNKTSPISPYAQMQMGTAKMPRVAPRGRLGLNTVISGNELLNNTNSDASGAVAGTRLLIPGFLSDLSTTGVSTIASYFATGKYLPGTVFHWVPQVSLNTAGVVYVAFTDNVEIISSYVGLATNTLKVAAVKTIANMKSYPVWQTFTFAMPSVSRRKMFDVNSDSLFTPDLLDRGCQGAFLFAVEGTTVSSTICRPYVHEKLMLEGLKTVVT
;
A
#
# COMPACT_ATOMS: atom_id res chain seq x y z
N MET A 1 -18.84 22.66 45.38
CA MET A 1 -18.05 21.40 45.28
C MET A 1 -18.10 20.91 43.83
N ALA A 2 -17.02 21.10 43.08
CA ALA A 2 -16.93 20.72 41.68
C ALA A 2 -16.35 19.30 41.59
N ARG A 3 -17.13 18.36 40.99
CA ARG A 3 -16.68 16.99 40.69
C ARG A 3 -15.67 17.04 39.53
N LYS A 4 -14.40 16.74 39.82
CA LYS A 4 -13.38 16.46 38.81
C LYS A 4 -13.70 15.11 38.14
N ASN A 5 -14.11 15.14 36.88
CA ASN A 5 -14.14 13.96 36.03
C ASN A 5 -12.69 13.49 35.80
N LYS A 6 -12.34 12.37 36.40
CA LYS A 6 -11.12 11.64 36.08
C LYS A 6 -11.34 10.97 34.72
N THR A 7 -10.78 11.50 33.66
CA THR A 7 -10.59 10.78 32.41
C THR A 7 -9.52 9.70 32.64
N SER A 8 -9.93 8.46 32.62
CA SER A 8 -9.02 7.33 32.64
C SER A 8 -8.13 7.37 31.39
N PRO A 9 -6.83 7.12 31.50
CA PRO A 9 -5.97 7.03 30.33
C PRO A 9 -6.44 5.84 29.49
N ILE A 10 -6.85 6.10 28.25
CA ILE A 10 -7.22 5.07 27.27
C ILE A 10 -5.96 4.25 27.00
N SER A 11 -6.00 2.97 27.30
CA SER A 11 -4.91 2.03 27.04
C SER A 11 -4.53 2.12 25.55
N PRO A 12 -3.24 2.25 25.22
CA PRO A 12 -2.79 2.26 23.83
C PRO A 12 -3.16 0.97 23.07
N TYR A 13 -3.43 -0.11 23.76
CA TYR A 13 -3.92 -1.36 23.18
C TYR A 13 -5.40 -1.31 22.74
N ALA A 14 -6.21 -0.39 23.27
CA ALA A 14 -7.60 -0.23 22.86
C ALA A 14 -7.74 0.41 21.46
N GLN A 15 -6.70 1.06 20.95
CA GLN A 15 -6.68 1.60 19.59
C GLN A 15 -6.26 0.57 18.53
N MET A 16 -5.80 -0.60 18.95
CA MET A 16 -5.44 -1.72 18.07
C MET A 16 -6.64 -2.62 17.70
N GLN A 17 -7.85 -2.28 18.06
CA GLN A 17 -8.98 -2.92 17.40
C GLN A 17 -8.96 -2.47 15.94
N MET A 18 -8.38 -3.34 15.11
CA MET A 18 -8.47 -3.22 13.65
C MET A 18 -9.94 -2.97 13.32
N GLY A 19 -10.19 -1.74 12.89
CA GLY A 19 -11.52 -1.42 12.43
C GLY A 19 -11.93 -2.51 11.45
N THR A 20 -13.03 -3.17 11.73
CA THR A 20 -13.67 -4.10 10.79
C THR A 20 -13.56 -3.46 9.43
N ALA A 21 -13.00 -4.19 8.48
CA ALA A 21 -12.79 -3.70 7.12
C ALA A 21 -14.09 -3.04 6.66
N LYS A 22 -14.12 -1.72 6.67
CA LYS A 22 -15.31 -1.00 6.25
C LYS A 22 -15.45 -1.29 4.77
N MET A 23 -16.60 -1.84 4.40
CA MET A 23 -16.95 -2.00 3.00
C MET A 23 -16.60 -0.73 2.23
N PRO A 24 -15.99 -0.85 1.03
CA PRO A 24 -15.68 0.30 0.20
C PRO A 24 -16.92 1.16 0.02
N ARG A 25 -16.80 2.44 0.32
CA ARG A 25 -17.91 3.36 0.08
C ARG A 25 -17.86 3.79 -1.37
N VAL A 26 -18.86 3.35 -2.13
CA VAL A 26 -19.10 3.85 -3.49
C VAL A 26 -19.90 5.13 -3.36
N ALA A 27 -19.30 6.25 -3.73
CA ALA A 27 -20.00 7.53 -3.81
C ALA A 27 -20.30 7.83 -5.29
N PRO A 28 -21.54 7.60 -5.78
CA PRO A 28 -21.89 7.98 -7.14
C PRO A 28 -21.90 9.51 -7.23
N ARG A 29 -20.97 10.08 -7.98
CA ARG A 29 -21.05 11.49 -8.37
C ARG A 29 -21.79 11.62 -9.69
N GLY A 30 -22.91 12.25 -9.60
CA GLY A 30 -23.92 12.63 -10.55
C GLY A 30 -23.62 12.62 -12.05
N ARG A 31 -24.63 12.27 -12.80
CA ARG A 31 -24.76 11.95 -14.23
C ARG A 31 -24.11 10.64 -14.65
N LEU A 32 -24.84 9.88 -15.42
CA LEU A 32 -24.54 8.64 -16.14
C LEU A 32 -23.30 8.67 -17.07
N GLY A 33 -22.30 9.30 -16.68
CA GLY A 33 -20.97 9.41 -17.26
C GLY A 33 -19.97 9.12 -16.17
N LEU A 34 -20.02 7.96 -15.50
CA LEU A 34 -18.95 7.03 -15.70
C LEU A 34 -17.73 7.14 -14.77
N ASN A 35 -17.65 8.09 -13.83
CA ASN A 35 -16.53 8.15 -12.90
C ASN A 35 -17.03 7.78 -11.50
N THR A 36 -16.60 6.63 -11.01
CA THR A 36 -16.90 6.18 -9.65
C THR A 36 -15.65 6.31 -8.79
N VAL A 37 -15.78 6.94 -7.63
CA VAL A 37 -14.69 6.99 -6.64
C VAL A 37 -14.99 5.98 -5.54
N ILE A 38 -14.06 5.06 -5.33
CA ILE A 38 -14.10 4.09 -4.24
C ILE A 38 -12.94 4.33 -3.30
N SER A 39 -13.10 3.94 -2.04
CA SER A 39 -12.01 3.93 -1.08
C SER A 39 -12.15 2.75 -0.13
N GLY A 40 -11.03 2.18 0.28
CA GLY A 40 -10.99 1.06 1.19
C GLY A 40 -9.58 0.80 1.69
N ASN A 41 -9.47 -0.12 2.65
CA ASN A 41 -8.19 -0.57 3.18
C ASN A 41 -7.87 -1.94 2.59
N GLU A 42 -6.69 -2.07 2.00
CA GLU A 42 -6.15 -3.34 1.56
C GLU A 42 -5.03 -3.79 2.49
N LEU A 43 -5.22 -4.96 3.09
CA LEU A 43 -4.18 -5.61 3.89
C LEU A 43 -3.14 -6.20 2.95
N LEU A 44 -1.89 -5.96 3.26
CA LEU A 44 -0.77 -6.65 2.62
C LEU A 44 -0.40 -7.88 3.42
N ASN A 45 0.40 -8.77 2.82
CA ASN A 45 0.89 -9.95 3.52
C ASN A 45 1.72 -9.57 4.75
N ASN A 46 1.72 -10.46 5.73
CA ASN A 46 2.66 -10.34 6.84
C ASN A 46 4.09 -10.32 6.30
N THR A 47 4.86 -9.39 6.79
CA THR A 47 6.27 -9.25 6.43
C THR A 47 7.13 -9.99 7.44
N ASN A 48 7.78 -11.05 6.97
CA ASN A 48 8.71 -11.84 7.78
C ASN A 48 10.16 -11.53 7.37
N SER A 49 11.03 -11.35 8.35
CA SER A 49 12.45 -11.18 8.10
C SER A 49 13.08 -12.49 7.59
N ASP A 50 14.06 -12.36 6.70
CA ASP A 50 14.87 -13.48 6.22
C ASP A 50 16.00 -13.83 7.20
N ALA A 51 16.89 -14.73 6.77
CA ALA A 51 18.05 -15.15 7.56
C ALA A 51 19.09 -14.04 7.81
N SER A 52 19.01 -12.92 7.10
CA SER A 52 19.85 -11.74 7.32
C SER A 52 19.19 -10.69 8.22
N GLY A 53 17.98 -10.94 8.69
CA GLY A 53 17.20 -9.95 9.42
C GLY A 53 16.69 -8.81 8.53
N ALA A 54 16.61 -9.04 7.23
CA ALA A 54 16.10 -8.08 6.27
C ALA A 54 14.70 -8.48 5.76
N VAL A 55 13.93 -7.47 5.43
CA VAL A 55 12.60 -7.60 4.79
C VAL A 55 12.54 -6.62 3.64
N ALA A 56 11.85 -6.98 2.58
CA ALA A 56 11.50 -6.03 1.55
C ALA A 56 10.17 -6.40 0.90
N GLY A 57 9.44 -5.38 0.50
CA GLY A 57 8.16 -5.55 -0.18
C GLY A 57 7.83 -4.38 -1.09
N THR A 58 6.82 -4.60 -1.89
CA THR A 58 6.33 -3.64 -2.88
C THR A 58 4.81 -3.66 -2.88
N ARG A 59 4.17 -2.50 -2.85
CA ARG A 59 2.77 -2.37 -3.20
C ARG A 59 2.65 -1.60 -4.50
N LEU A 60 2.33 -2.29 -5.56
CA LEU A 60 2.05 -1.70 -6.86
C LEU A 60 0.67 -1.05 -6.84
N LEU A 61 0.56 0.16 -7.34
CA LEU A 61 -0.71 0.85 -7.53
C LEU A 61 -1.26 0.53 -8.93
N ILE A 62 -1.78 -0.69 -9.07
CA ILE A 62 -2.43 -1.20 -10.27
C ILE A 62 -3.91 -1.41 -9.94
N PRO A 63 -4.84 -0.66 -10.54
CA PRO A 63 -6.24 -0.64 -10.12
C PRO A 63 -6.96 -1.99 -10.09
N GLY A 64 -6.60 -2.90 -10.97
CA GLY A 64 -7.21 -4.24 -11.05
C GLY A 64 -6.34 -5.37 -10.56
N PHE A 65 -5.16 -5.08 -10.02
CA PHE A 65 -4.21 -6.11 -9.63
C PHE A 65 -4.54 -6.67 -8.25
N LEU A 66 -4.95 -7.92 -8.23
CA LEU A 66 -5.15 -8.71 -7.02
C LEU A 66 -3.79 -9.31 -6.59
N SER A 67 -2.79 -8.48 -6.28
CA SER A 67 -1.60 -9.00 -5.65
C SER A 67 -1.90 -9.25 -4.18
N ASP A 68 -1.51 -10.39 -3.70
CA ASP A 68 -1.47 -10.76 -2.31
C ASP A 68 -2.81 -11.03 -1.61
N LEU A 69 -3.45 -12.14 -2.04
CA LEU A 69 -4.27 -13.03 -1.19
C LEU A 69 -5.51 -12.46 -0.48
N SER A 70 -5.75 -11.19 -0.47
CA SER A 70 -7.00 -10.66 -0.02
C SER A 70 -7.81 -10.20 -1.22
N THR A 71 -8.86 -10.92 -1.53
CA THR A 71 -9.97 -10.42 -2.34
C THR A 71 -10.53 -9.19 -1.63
N THR A 72 -9.88 -8.06 -1.84
CA THR A 72 -10.34 -6.83 -1.25
C THR A 72 -11.49 -6.30 -2.07
N GLY A 73 -12.45 -5.69 -1.40
CA GLY A 73 -13.59 -5.12 -2.08
C GLY A 73 -13.22 -4.06 -3.11
N VAL A 74 -12.07 -3.39 -2.96
CA VAL A 74 -11.58 -2.36 -3.89
C VAL A 74 -11.17 -2.98 -5.22
N SER A 75 -10.31 -4.00 -5.21
CA SER A 75 -9.86 -4.66 -6.43
C SER A 75 -11.00 -5.38 -7.15
N THR A 76 -11.89 -6.02 -6.40
CA THR A 76 -13.07 -6.68 -6.98
C THR A 76 -13.96 -5.67 -7.71
N ILE A 77 -14.26 -4.54 -7.09
CA ILE A 77 -15.06 -3.48 -7.74
C ILE A 77 -14.30 -2.91 -8.95
N ALA A 78 -12.99 -2.68 -8.82
CA ALA A 78 -12.17 -2.15 -9.90
C ALA A 78 -12.20 -3.04 -11.15
N SER A 79 -12.27 -4.36 -10.99
CA SER A 79 -12.28 -5.30 -12.12
C SER A 79 -13.45 -5.13 -13.10
N TYR A 80 -14.54 -4.50 -12.66
CA TYR A 80 -15.68 -4.17 -13.53
C TYR A 80 -15.47 -2.92 -14.39
N PHE A 81 -14.37 -2.22 -14.24
CA PHE A 81 -14.08 -1.00 -14.99
C PHE A 81 -12.90 -1.20 -15.96
N ALA A 82 -12.87 -0.41 -17.02
CA ALA A 82 -11.80 -0.49 -18.01
C ALA A 82 -10.52 0.19 -17.54
N THR A 83 -10.66 1.34 -16.88
CA THR A 83 -9.53 2.15 -16.44
C THR A 83 -9.73 2.67 -15.02
N GLY A 84 -8.64 2.96 -14.35
CA GLY A 84 -8.64 3.53 -13.00
C GLY A 84 -7.45 4.45 -12.74
N LYS A 85 -7.57 5.25 -11.70
CA LYS A 85 -6.50 6.13 -11.21
C LYS A 85 -6.55 6.28 -9.71
N TYR A 86 -5.43 6.06 -9.04
CA TYR A 86 -5.29 6.36 -7.62
C TYR A 86 -5.27 7.88 -7.40
N LEU A 87 -6.01 8.31 -6.40
CA LEU A 87 -6.16 9.71 -6.05
C LEU A 87 -5.27 10.08 -4.85
N PRO A 88 -4.96 11.37 -4.68
CA PRO A 88 -4.40 11.88 -3.44
C PRO A 88 -5.23 11.42 -2.23
N GLY A 89 -4.56 11.00 -1.19
CA GLY A 89 -5.18 10.34 -0.04
C GLY A 89 -5.06 8.82 -0.05
N THR A 90 -4.40 8.23 -1.05
CA THR A 90 -3.87 6.86 -0.97
C THR A 90 -2.66 6.86 -0.04
N VAL A 91 -2.69 6.02 1.00
CA VAL A 91 -1.73 6.05 2.10
C VAL A 91 -1.29 4.64 2.46
N PHE A 92 0.02 4.44 2.51
CA PHE A 92 0.63 3.24 3.07
C PHE A 92 0.71 3.37 4.60
N HIS A 93 0.33 2.32 5.30
CA HIS A 93 0.35 2.23 6.75
C HIS A 93 1.27 1.10 7.19
N TRP A 94 2.18 1.40 8.09
CA TRP A 94 3.03 0.44 8.75
C TRP A 94 2.50 0.16 10.15
N VAL A 95 2.14 -1.11 10.42
CA VAL A 95 1.65 -1.57 11.71
C VAL A 95 2.61 -2.64 12.24
N PRO A 96 3.53 -2.28 13.14
CA PRO A 96 4.52 -3.21 13.65
C PRO A 96 3.87 -4.31 14.49
N GLN A 97 4.44 -5.50 14.40
CA GLN A 97 4.10 -6.65 15.25
C GLN A 97 5.27 -7.04 16.17
N VAL A 98 6.16 -6.12 16.37
CA VAL A 98 7.37 -6.28 17.21
C VAL A 98 7.30 -5.41 18.46
N SER A 99 8.09 -5.76 19.47
CA SER A 99 8.17 -4.97 20.70
C SER A 99 8.93 -3.65 20.48
N LEU A 100 8.72 -2.69 21.42
CA LEU A 100 9.41 -1.39 21.39
C LEU A 100 10.93 -1.49 21.48
N ASN A 101 11.44 -2.61 21.99
CA ASN A 101 12.88 -2.86 22.14
C ASN A 101 13.49 -3.58 20.93
N THR A 102 12.71 -3.85 19.88
CA THR A 102 13.22 -4.51 18.70
C THR A 102 14.11 -3.57 17.90
N ALA A 103 15.35 -3.98 17.67
CA ALA A 103 16.25 -3.25 16.79
C ALA A 103 15.76 -3.32 15.34
N GLY A 104 16.15 -2.33 14.54
CA GLY A 104 15.88 -2.29 13.11
C GLY A 104 15.29 -0.97 12.65
N VAL A 105 15.47 -0.73 11.36
CA VAL A 105 15.00 0.48 10.67
C VAL A 105 14.19 0.06 9.46
N VAL A 106 13.02 0.66 9.30
CA VAL A 106 12.20 0.54 8.09
C VAL A 106 12.42 1.77 7.20
N TYR A 107 12.64 1.52 5.94
CA TYR A 107 12.72 2.52 4.87
C TYR A 107 11.47 2.39 4.01
N VAL A 108 10.86 3.50 3.69
CA VAL A 108 9.70 3.56 2.81
C VAL A 108 9.88 4.67 1.78
N ALA A 109 9.54 4.39 0.54
CA ALA A 109 9.57 5.33 -0.55
C ALA A 109 8.41 5.12 -1.50
N PHE A 110 8.13 6.11 -2.32
CA PHE A 110 7.20 6.00 -3.43
C PHE A 110 7.92 6.34 -4.73
N THR A 111 7.64 5.61 -5.79
CA THR A 111 8.10 5.95 -7.14
C THR A 111 7.01 5.67 -8.17
N ASP A 112 6.92 6.53 -9.15
CA ASP A 112 6.10 6.35 -10.36
C ASP A 112 6.96 6.01 -11.59
N ASN A 113 8.27 5.82 -11.39
CA ASN A 113 9.19 5.41 -12.44
C ASN A 113 9.15 3.89 -12.60
N VAL A 114 8.64 3.43 -13.74
CA VAL A 114 8.44 2.00 -14.04
C VAL A 114 9.76 1.23 -14.13
N GLU A 115 10.85 1.87 -14.56
CA GLU A 115 12.18 1.26 -14.61
C GLU A 115 12.71 0.95 -13.20
N ILE A 116 12.53 1.88 -12.27
CA ILE A 116 12.91 1.68 -10.87
C ILE A 116 12.06 0.57 -10.26
N ILE A 117 10.75 0.55 -10.52
CA ILE A 117 9.83 -0.48 -10.03
C ILE A 117 10.26 -1.86 -10.55
N SER A 118 10.45 -1.99 -11.86
CA SER A 118 10.86 -3.23 -12.50
C SER A 118 12.20 -3.73 -11.97
N SER A 119 13.19 -2.84 -11.89
CA SER A 119 14.50 -3.17 -11.33
C SER A 119 14.41 -3.63 -9.88
N TYR A 120 13.64 -2.94 -9.06
CA TYR A 120 13.46 -3.30 -7.64
C TYR A 120 12.81 -4.67 -7.47
N VAL A 121 11.76 -4.95 -8.21
CA VAL A 121 11.07 -6.25 -8.17
C VAL A 121 12.00 -7.38 -8.59
N GLY A 122 12.86 -7.15 -9.59
CA GLY A 122 13.82 -8.12 -10.11
C GLY A 122 15.03 -8.40 -9.19
N LEU A 123 15.25 -7.63 -8.11
CA LEU A 123 16.35 -7.86 -7.19
C LEU A 123 16.18 -9.18 -6.43
N ALA A 124 17.23 -9.98 -6.41
CA ALA A 124 17.21 -11.34 -5.88
C ALA A 124 17.15 -11.43 -4.34
N THR A 125 17.64 -10.43 -3.62
CA THR A 125 17.73 -10.48 -2.15
C THR A 125 17.13 -9.25 -1.48
N ASN A 126 16.63 -9.42 -0.25
CA ASN A 126 16.12 -8.30 0.53
C ASN A 126 17.21 -7.26 0.84
N THR A 127 18.45 -7.67 1.03
CA THR A 127 19.57 -6.74 1.26
C THR A 127 19.80 -5.80 0.07
N LEU A 128 19.71 -6.30 -1.16
CA LEU A 128 19.79 -5.46 -2.36
C LEU A 128 18.60 -4.52 -2.46
N LYS A 129 17.40 -4.98 -2.10
CA LYS A 129 16.21 -4.16 -2.06
C LYS A 129 16.29 -3.05 -1.00
N VAL A 130 16.87 -3.33 0.18
CA VAL A 130 17.18 -2.31 1.19
C VAL A 130 18.07 -1.22 0.59
N ALA A 131 19.18 -1.62 -0.06
CA ALA A 131 20.07 -0.66 -0.70
C ALA A 131 19.36 0.17 -1.77
N ALA A 132 18.51 -0.45 -2.59
CA ALA A 132 17.75 0.23 -3.63
C ALA A 132 16.74 1.25 -3.09
N VAL A 133 15.97 0.91 -2.04
CA VAL A 133 15.01 1.87 -1.44
C VAL A 133 15.72 3.10 -0.89
N LYS A 134 16.91 2.94 -0.30
CA LYS A 134 17.70 4.05 0.26
C LYS A 134 18.12 5.09 -0.78
N THR A 135 18.16 4.73 -2.06
CA THR A 135 18.55 5.66 -3.13
C THR A 135 17.40 6.52 -3.67
N ILE A 136 16.16 6.22 -3.28
CA ILE A 136 14.99 6.94 -3.80
C ILE A 136 14.85 8.29 -3.08
N ALA A 137 14.70 9.36 -3.85
CA ALA A 137 14.77 10.74 -3.35
C ALA A 137 13.75 11.10 -2.24
N ASN A 138 12.57 10.47 -2.24
CA ASN A 138 11.53 10.74 -1.23
C ASN A 138 11.50 9.69 -0.10
N MET A 139 12.54 8.88 0.02
CA MET A 139 12.65 7.87 1.06
C MET A 139 12.58 8.51 2.45
N LYS A 140 11.86 7.85 3.34
CA LYS A 140 11.83 8.14 4.77
C LYS A 140 12.20 6.90 5.57
N SER A 141 12.80 7.11 6.72
CA SER A 141 13.18 6.03 7.63
C SER A 141 12.53 6.19 9.00
N TYR A 142 12.16 5.06 9.61
CA TYR A 142 11.52 5.00 10.92
C TYR A 142 12.07 3.80 11.70
N PRO A 143 12.07 3.84 13.04
CA PRO A 143 12.29 2.63 13.83
C PRO A 143 11.25 1.55 13.48
N VAL A 144 11.67 0.29 13.44
CA VAL A 144 10.80 -0.82 13.02
C VAL A 144 9.54 -0.98 13.88
N TRP A 145 9.62 -0.62 15.15
CA TRP A 145 8.54 -0.69 16.13
C TRP A 145 7.57 0.51 16.08
N GLN A 146 7.88 1.54 15.31
CA GLN A 146 7.06 2.74 15.22
C GLN A 146 5.95 2.57 14.18
N THR A 147 4.70 2.81 14.58
CA THR A 147 3.60 2.97 13.63
C THR A 147 3.75 4.28 12.87
N PHE A 148 3.66 4.23 11.56
CA PHE A 148 3.70 5.43 10.71
C PHE A 148 2.80 5.30 9.49
N THR A 149 2.60 6.42 8.83
CA THR A 149 1.91 6.50 7.55
C THR A 149 2.79 7.20 6.52
N PHE A 150 2.69 6.75 5.27
CA PHE A 150 3.38 7.37 4.15
C PHE A 150 2.39 7.60 3.01
N ALA A 151 2.06 8.87 2.77
CA ALA A 151 1.09 9.24 1.75
C ALA A 151 1.73 9.15 0.35
N MET A 152 0.92 8.72 -0.63
CA MET A 152 1.29 8.83 -2.03
C MET A 152 1.53 10.31 -2.37
N PRO A 153 2.69 10.68 -2.90
CA PRO A 153 2.94 12.04 -3.35
C PRO A 153 1.93 12.44 -4.44
N SER A 154 1.71 13.74 -4.59
CA SER A 154 0.91 14.24 -5.70
C SER A 154 1.60 13.92 -7.01
N VAL A 155 1.11 12.92 -7.73
CA VAL A 155 1.66 12.50 -9.01
C VAL A 155 1.03 13.34 -10.09
N SER A 156 1.83 14.00 -10.90
CA SER A 156 1.35 14.88 -11.97
C SER A 156 0.72 14.14 -13.16
N ARG A 157 0.79 12.82 -13.18
CA ARG A 157 0.21 12.00 -14.24
C ARG A 157 -1.32 12.11 -14.25
N ARG A 158 -1.86 12.78 -15.27
CA ARG A 158 -3.30 12.84 -15.54
C ARG A 158 -3.85 11.59 -16.23
N LYS A 159 -2.99 10.66 -16.59
CA LYS A 159 -3.32 9.42 -17.30
C LYS A 159 -4.21 8.52 -16.45
N MET A 160 -5.17 7.88 -17.08
CA MET A 160 -5.88 6.73 -16.54
C MET A 160 -5.08 5.47 -16.89
N PHE A 161 -5.13 4.49 -16.03
CA PHE A 161 -4.38 3.24 -16.14
C PHE A 161 -5.34 2.07 -16.40
N ASP A 162 -4.88 1.08 -17.17
CA ASP A 162 -5.67 -0.11 -17.45
C ASP A 162 -5.90 -0.92 -16.18
N VAL A 163 -7.15 -1.34 -15.98
CA VAL A 163 -7.50 -2.16 -14.82
C VAL A 163 -7.07 -3.62 -15.02
N ASN A 164 -6.93 -4.07 -16.25
CA ASN A 164 -6.51 -5.43 -16.60
C ASN A 164 -5.01 -5.48 -16.86
N SER A 165 -4.19 -5.24 -15.87
CA SER A 165 -2.78 -5.54 -16.03
C SER A 165 -2.55 -7.01 -15.70
N ASP A 166 -2.04 -7.76 -16.66
CA ASP A 166 -1.50 -9.08 -16.41
C ASP A 166 -0.36 -8.98 -15.38
N SER A 167 -0.13 -10.07 -14.66
CA SER A 167 0.89 -10.19 -13.62
C SER A 167 2.34 -10.07 -14.12
N LEU A 168 2.55 -9.66 -15.36
CA LEU A 168 3.86 -9.52 -15.97
C LEU A 168 4.46 -8.15 -15.64
N PHE A 169 5.58 -8.16 -14.96
CA PHE A 169 6.32 -6.97 -14.54
C PHE A 169 7.27 -6.45 -15.62
N THR A 170 6.79 -6.39 -16.86
CA THR A 170 7.56 -5.74 -17.93
C THR A 170 7.36 -4.22 -17.85
N PRO A 171 8.35 -3.39 -18.20
CA PRO A 171 8.22 -1.94 -18.18
C PRO A 171 7.00 -1.43 -18.98
N ASP A 172 6.69 -2.03 -20.12
CA ASP A 172 5.53 -1.66 -20.96
C ASP A 172 4.20 -1.90 -20.27
N LEU A 173 4.05 -3.03 -19.57
CA LEU A 173 2.83 -3.35 -18.83
C LEU A 173 2.68 -2.49 -17.59
N LEU A 174 3.79 -2.22 -16.90
CA LEU A 174 3.81 -1.29 -15.79
C LEU A 174 3.45 0.13 -16.22
N ASP A 175 3.91 0.58 -17.40
CA ASP A 175 3.53 1.92 -17.89
C ASP A 175 2.04 2.03 -18.21
N ARG A 176 1.40 0.96 -18.67
CA ARG A 176 -0.04 0.95 -18.95
C ARG A 176 -0.91 0.82 -17.72
N GLY A 177 -0.54 -0.04 -16.79
CA GLY A 177 -1.39 -0.46 -15.67
C GLY A 177 -0.97 0.07 -14.31
N CYS A 178 0.28 0.50 -14.12
CA CYS A 178 0.81 0.91 -12.83
C CYS A 178 0.99 2.42 -12.73
N GLN A 179 0.33 3.03 -11.76
CA GLN A 179 0.49 4.47 -11.49
C GLN A 179 1.76 4.77 -10.70
N GLY A 180 2.29 3.78 -9.98
CA GLY A 180 3.46 3.88 -9.15
C GLY A 180 3.49 2.76 -8.12
N ALA A 181 4.45 2.80 -7.22
CA ALA A 181 4.60 1.81 -6.18
C ALA A 181 5.07 2.41 -4.85
N PHE A 182 4.54 1.90 -3.75
CA PHE A 182 5.19 2.00 -2.46
C PHE A 182 6.24 0.89 -2.36
N LEU A 183 7.47 1.28 -2.12
CA LEU A 183 8.59 0.37 -1.89
C LEU A 183 8.96 0.48 -0.42
N PHE A 184 9.09 -0.64 0.26
CA PHE A 184 9.54 -0.63 1.65
C PHE A 184 10.57 -1.73 1.88
N ALA A 185 11.49 -1.46 2.79
CA ALA A 185 12.50 -2.42 3.19
C ALA A 185 12.90 -2.21 4.64
N VAL A 186 13.29 -3.28 5.32
CA VAL A 186 13.71 -3.28 6.73
C VAL A 186 15.08 -3.92 6.83
N GLU A 187 15.91 -3.40 7.71
CA GLU A 187 17.20 -3.99 8.05
C GLU A 187 17.43 -3.99 9.56
N GLY A 188 18.31 -4.87 10.01
CA GLY A 188 18.76 -4.94 11.40
C GLY A 188 17.74 -5.51 12.38
N THR A 189 16.76 -6.30 11.90
CA THR A 189 15.79 -6.96 12.76
C THR A 189 16.23 -8.37 13.15
N THR A 190 15.47 -8.97 14.07
CA THR A 190 15.64 -10.38 14.43
C THR A 190 15.32 -11.25 13.22
N VAL A 191 16.14 -12.27 13.00
CA VAL A 191 15.97 -13.21 11.89
C VAL A 191 14.70 -14.04 12.02
N SER A 192 14.09 -14.36 10.88
CA SER A 192 12.96 -15.28 10.76
C SER A 192 11.76 -14.95 11.67
N SER A 193 11.49 -13.68 11.86
CA SER A 193 10.38 -13.21 12.70
C SER A 193 9.38 -12.37 11.90
N THR A 194 8.11 -12.39 12.32
CA THR A 194 7.09 -11.49 11.76
C THR A 194 7.32 -10.08 12.27
N ILE A 195 7.58 -9.15 11.37
CA ILE A 195 7.94 -7.77 11.70
C ILE A 195 6.74 -6.85 11.67
N CYS A 196 5.88 -6.99 10.67
CA CYS A 196 4.81 -6.04 10.41
C CYS A 196 3.66 -6.69 9.64
N ARG A 197 2.49 -6.09 9.76
CA ARG A 197 1.36 -6.30 8.88
C ARG A 197 0.96 -4.97 8.24
N PRO A 198 1.57 -4.59 7.13
CA PRO A 198 1.26 -3.34 6.47
C PRO A 198 -0.11 -3.39 5.78
N TYR A 199 -0.71 -2.22 5.56
CA TYR A 199 -1.88 -2.08 4.71
C TYR A 199 -1.82 -0.77 3.94
N VAL A 200 -2.62 -0.67 2.87
CA VAL A 200 -2.78 0.57 2.12
C VAL A 200 -4.23 1.01 2.21
N HIS A 201 -4.44 2.26 2.62
CA HIS A 201 -5.70 2.92 2.39
C HIS A 201 -5.72 3.44 0.97
N GLU A 202 -6.57 2.88 0.15
CA GLU A 202 -6.66 3.21 -1.27
C GLU A 202 -7.84 4.15 -1.54
N LYS A 203 -7.61 5.11 -2.41
CA LYS A 203 -8.64 5.98 -2.96
C LYS A 203 -8.52 5.98 -4.47
N LEU A 204 -9.49 5.40 -5.14
CA LEU A 204 -9.43 5.07 -6.55
C LEU A 204 -10.59 5.68 -7.30
N MET A 205 -10.31 6.36 -8.40
CA MET A 205 -11.30 6.79 -9.38
C MET A 205 -11.31 5.79 -10.52
N LEU A 206 -12.49 5.33 -10.90
CA LEU A 206 -12.71 4.31 -11.93
C LEU A 206 -13.57 4.87 -13.05
N GLU A 207 -13.25 4.47 -14.30
CA GLU A 207 -13.97 4.89 -15.50
C GLU A 207 -14.20 3.71 -16.44
N GLY A 208 -15.25 3.84 -17.27
CA GLY A 208 -15.55 2.87 -18.29
C GLY A 208 -16.03 1.52 -17.73
N LEU A 209 -17.30 1.43 -17.33
CA LEU A 209 -17.88 0.16 -16.92
C LEU A 209 -17.75 -0.87 -18.06
N LYS A 210 -17.16 -2.02 -17.79
CA LYS A 210 -17.09 -3.12 -18.76
C LYS A 210 -18.47 -3.70 -18.96
N THR A 211 -18.93 -3.76 -20.19
CA THR A 211 -20.09 -4.58 -20.55
C THR A 211 -19.68 -6.05 -20.38
N VAL A 212 -20.30 -6.72 -19.43
CA VAL A 212 -20.20 -8.19 -19.35
C VAL A 212 -20.90 -8.72 -20.59
N VAL A 213 -20.15 -9.12 -21.60
CA VAL A 213 -20.68 -9.92 -22.70
C VAL A 213 -20.85 -11.31 -22.11
N THR A 214 -22.10 -11.65 -21.78
CA THR A 214 -22.52 -12.99 -21.39
C THR A 214 -22.52 -13.92 -22.59
#